data_2df5974654ce3eca7ffffaf3c4798c19
#
_entry.id   2df5974654ce3eca7ffffaf3c4798c19
#
_cell.length_a   1.000
_cell.length_b   1.000
_cell.length_c   1.000
_cell.angle_alpha   90.00
_cell.angle_beta   90.00
_cell.angle_gamma   90.00
#
_symmetry.space_group_name_H-M   'P 1'
#
loop_
_entity.id
_entity.type
_entity.pdbx_description
1 polymer ?
#
loop_
_entity_poly.entity_id
_entity_poly.type
_entity_poly.pdbx_seq_one_letter_code
_entity_poly.pdbx_strand_id
1 'polypeptide(L)'
;MDVYEVLEWVDELVLTKTGSHLNSLQQAVLSGVWNSKKYREIADDYHCTEANVKRVAGNLWQLISEELEEQVNKSNFRATMERYYIYNSNVGDFAQSKFWGSNINLCRENWHSDETTQNRSRTSNATSTKPEKRHDLTEAPECDRVYNRTTQLTTLKQWILQEKIRIVTIFGLPGIGKTTIARELVEQIQDNFDYILWRNCTETLTLQCLQTNLIQFFSQDRETQLPSLIDYLRSHPCLIILDDFQELFTPGELAGTYLPDCENYSKFWQQMARTFHHSCFLLMSWEKPTEIAILEGENRHCRTLQLDGLAESAAELLTNKALTDEDKWLELIERYNGNPSWLTIIASTIQDLFNGSVDRFLSYPTLFLGDLEPRLQAQYQRLSESEKMVTLWLANQNAADISDKPAELALSDSDFLKAVQSLRKRGLIEKITDNGSSMFAVQALVKAYVKER
;
A
#
# COMPACT_ATOMS: atom_id res chain seq x y z
N MET A 1 -15.23 2.37 9.21
CA MET A 1 -16.42 3.09 9.71
C MET A 1 -16.49 2.97 11.22
N ASP A 2 -16.46 4.07 11.93
CA ASP A 2 -16.64 4.06 13.38
C ASP A 2 -18.10 4.34 13.77
N VAL A 3 -18.39 4.27 15.06
CA VAL A 3 -19.77 4.48 15.56
C VAL A 3 -20.25 5.93 15.34
N TYR A 4 -19.34 6.89 15.31
CA TYR A 4 -19.69 8.31 15.12
C TYR A 4 -20.10 8.58 13.68
N GLU A 5 -19.39 8.02 12.70
CA GLU A 5 -19.74 8.11 11.27
C GLU A 5 -21.10 7.47 10.98
N VAL A 6 -21.42 6.33 11.62
CA VAL A 6 -22.73 5.70 11.53
C VAL A 6 -23.82 6.60 12.11
N LEU A 7 -23.58 7.19 13.26
CA LEU A 7 -24.52 8.11 13.90
C LEU A 7 -24.78 9.34 13.03
N GLU A 8 -23.77 9.93 12.47
CA GLU A 8 -23.85 11.10 11.59
C GLU A 8 -24.68 10.79 10.33
N TRP A 9 -24.37 9.67 9.65
CA TRP A 9 -25.11 9.25 8.47
C TRP A 9 -26.58 8.94 8.79
N VAL A 10 -26.88 8.22 9.88
CA VAL A 10 -28.27 7.92 10.26
C VAL A 10 -29.00 9.19 10.73
N ASP A 11 -28.29 10.14 11.36
CA ASP A 11 -28.87 11.42 11.76
C ASP A 11 -29.33 12.26 10.57
N GLU A 12 -28.50 12.35 9.51
CA GLU A 12 -28.86 13.00 8.26
C GLU A 12 -30.05 12.33 7.56
N LEU A 13 -30.07 10.99 7.56
CA LEU A 13 -31.17 10.22 7.01
C LEU A 13 -32.49 10.50 7.76
N VAL A 14 -32.46 10.46 9.09
CA VAL A 14 -33.61 10.71 9.96
C VAL A 14 -34.09 12.16 9.81
N LEU A 15 -33.15 13.11 9.79
CA LEU A 15 -33.46 14.54 9.56
C LEU A 15 -34.18 14.74 8.22
N THR A 16 -33.68 14.11 7.17
CA THR A 16 -34.27 14.22 5.82
C THR A 16 -35.68 13.62 5.74
N LYS A 17 -35.90 12.47 6.39
CA LYS A 17 -37.18 11.73 6.34
C LYS A 17 -38.21 12.23 7.34
N THR A 18 -37.78 12.76 8.49
CA THR A 18 -38.70 13.12 9.60
C THR A 18 -38.68 14.62 9.95
N GLY A 19 -37.73 15.38 9.44
CA GLY A 19 -37.52 16.80 9.78
C GLY A 19 -36.90 17.03 11.17
N SER A 20 -36.41 16.00 11.85
CA SER A 20 -35.84 16.10 13.18
C SER A 20 -34.58 15.25 13.31
N HIS A 21 -33.61 15.73 14.06
CA HIS A 21 -32.40 14.95 14.37
C HIS A 21 -32.67 13.73 15.24
N LEU A 22 -31.73 12.79 15.29
CA LEU A 22 -31.75 11.65 16.19
C LEU A 22 -31.87 12.10 17.64
N ASN A 23 -32.88 11.61 18.36
CA ASN A 23 -32.94 11.82 19.80
C ASN A 23 -31.94 10.90 20.52
N SER A 24 -31.68 11.23 21.80
CA SER A 24 -30.68 10.52 22.62
C SER A 24 -30.94 9.03 22.79
N LEU A 25 -32.21 8.57 22.81
CA LEU A 25 -32.52 7.14 22.85
C LEU A 25 -32.23 6.44 21.51
N GLN A 26 -32.49 7.11 20.39
CA GLN A 26 -32.15 6.59 19.06
C GLN A 26 -30.64 6.43 18.89
N GLN A 27 -29.87 7.43 19.33
CA GLN A 27 -28.40 7.38 19.36
C GLN A 27 -27.87 6.24 20.24
N ALA A 28 -28.48 6.08 21.45
CA ALA A 28 -28.12 4.99 22.36
C ALA A 28 -28.42 3.61 21.77
N VAL A 29 -29.54 3.47 21.02
CA VAL A 29 -29.88 2.22 20.32
C VAL A 29 -28.87 1.89 19.23
N LEU A 30 -28.53 2.85 18.38
CA LEU A 30 -27.56 2.65 17.29
C LEU A 30 -26.16 2.32 17.84
N SER A 31 -25.66 3.12 18.78
CA SER A 31 -24.36 2.88 19.43
C SER A 31 -24.30 1.54 20.18
N GLY A 32 -25.38 1.21 20.90
CA GLY A 32 -25.46 -0.04 21.63
C GLY A 32 -25.48 -1.27 20.72
N VAL A 33 -26.24 -1.22 19.62
CA VAL A 33 -26.28 -2.31 18.64
C VAL A 33 -24.96 -2.41 17.89
N TRP A 34 -24.33 -1.30 17.54
CA TRP A 34 -22.99 -1.28 16.94
C TRP A 34 -21.95 -1.99 17.81
N ASN A 35 -22.01 -1.78 19.13
CA ASN A 35 -21.15 -2.41 20.11
C ASN A 35 -21.67 -3.79 20.59
N SER A 36 -22.57 -4.42 19.83
CA SER A 36 -23.11 -5.79 20.07
C SER A 36 -23.89 -5.94 21.39
N LYS A 37 -24.35 -4.85 22.02
CA LYS A 37 -25.17 -4.89 23.24
C LYS A 37 -26.57 -5.51 22.97
N LYS A 38 -27.13 -6.17 23.99
CA LYS A 38 -28.52 -6.63 23.94
C LYS A 38 -29.47 -5.46 24.21
N TYR A 39 -30.69 -5.52 23.68
CA TYR A 39 -31.70 -4.45 23.94
C TYR A 39 -31.98 -4.23 25.43
N ARG A 40 -31.90 -5.29 26.25
CA ARG A 40 -32.03 -5.17 27.69
C ARG A 40 -30.89 -4.35 28.32
N GLU A 41 -29.65 -4.56 27.90
CA GLU A 41 -28.49 -3.83 28.37
C GLU A 41 -28.58 -2.33 27.99
N ILE A 42 -29.05 -2.03 26.75
CA ILE A 42 -29.29 -0.67 26.31
C ILE A 42 -30.43 -0.02 27.14
N ALA A 43 -31.48 -0.79 27.47
CA ALA A 43 -32.58 -0.31 28.28
C ALA A 43 -32.15 0.01 29.72
N ASP A 44 -31.32 -0.85 30.32
CA ASP A 44 -30.77 -0.68 31.66
C ASP A 44 -29.84 0.55 31.69
N ASP A 45 -28.96 0.71 30.71
CA ASP A 45 -28.02 1.87 30.57
C ASP A 45 -28.78 3.20 30.39
N TYR A 46 -29.92 3.18 29.71
CA TYR A 46 -30.72 4.38 29.41
C TYR A 46 -31.93 4.59 30.32
N HIS A 47 -32.05 3.79 31.40
CA HIS A 47 -33.12 3.86 32.39
C HIS A 47 -34.53 3.82 31.76
N CYS A 48 -34.74 2.95 30.77
CA CYS A 48 -36.03 2.80 30.09
C CYS A 48 -36.43 1.30 29.96
N THR A 49 -37.61 1.00 29.40
CA THR A 49 -38.05 -0.37 29.22
C THR A 49 -37.46 -0.99 27.93
N GLU A 50 -37.17 -2.29 27.98
CA GLU A 50 -36.70 -3.03 26.78
C GLU A 50 -37.72 -2.95 25.63
N ALA A 51 -39.04 -2.90 25.94
CA ALA A 51 -40.08 -2.72 24.94
C ALA A 51 -39.98 -1.40 24.21
N ASN A 52 -39.60 -0.30 24.90
CA ASN A 52 -39.38 0.99 24.29
C ASN A 52 -38.16 0.97 23.37
N VAL A 53 -37.05 0.37 23.81
CA VAL A 53 -35.84 0.18 23.00
C VAL A 53 -36.15 -0.60 21.71
N LYS A 54 -36.90 -1.72 21.82
CA LYS A 54 -37.32 -2.53 20.65
C LYS A 54 -38.17 -1.72 19.65
N ARG A 55 -39.12 -0.90 20.18
CA ARG A 55 -39.99 -0.07 19.33
C ARG A 55 -39.18 0.99 18.60
N VAL A 56 -38.27 1.69 19.28
CA VAL A 56 -37.37 2.69 18.68
C VAL A 56 -36.44 2.05 17.66
N ALA A 57 -35.84 0.91 17.98
CA ALA A 57 -35.00 0.15 17.06
C ALA A 57 -35.78 -0.28 15.81
N GLY A 58 -37.03 -0.78 15.96
CA GLY A 58 -37.86 -1.17 14.82
C GLY A 58 -38.09 -0.05 13.84
N ASN A 59 -38.39 1.17 14.32
CA ASN A 59 -38.56 2.34 13.47
C ASN A 59 -37.25 2.74 12.75
N LEU A 60 -36.11 2.66 13.43
CA LEU A 60 -34.79 2.94 12.83
C LEU A 60 -34.46 1.91 11.74
N TRP A 61 -34.66 0.61 12.03
CA TRP A 61 -34.39 -0.43 11.04
C TRP A 61 -35.29 -0.31 9.80
N GLN A 62 -36.53 0.11 9.97
CA GLN A 62 -37.42 0.36 8.85
C GLN A 62 -36.92 1.51 7.99
N LEU A 63 -36.57 2.67 8.57
CA LEU A 63 -36.06 3.83 7.84
C LEU A 63 -34.76 3.50 7.09
N ILE A 64 -33.84 2.80 7.75
CA ILE A 64 -32.57 2.40 7.14
C ILE A 64 -32.80 1.38 6.01
N SER A 65 -33.73 0.44 6.20
CA SER A 65 -34.07 -0.58 5.18
C SER A 65 -34.69 0.07 3.93
N GLU A 66 -35.55 1.07 4.11
CA GLU A 66 -36.17 1.81 3.00
C GLU A 66 -35.13 2.62 2.20
N GLU A 67 -34.12 3.18 2.86
CA GLU A 67 -33.06 3.96 2.21
C GLU A 67 -32.05 3.07 1.48
N LEU A 68 -31.67 1.97 2.10
CA LEU A 68 -30.67 1.04 1.53
C LEU A 68 -31.27 0.02 0.55
N GLU A 69 -32.60 0.02 0.38
CA GLU A 69 -33.35 -1.00 -0.40
C GLU A 69 -33.00 -2.46 0.03
N GLU A 70 -32.53 -2.63 1.27
CA GLU A 70 -32.11 -3.92 1.84
C GLU A 70 -32.75 -4.08 3.22
N GLN A 71 -33.15 -5.32 3.58
CA GLN A 71 -33.75 -5.59 4.88
C GLN A 71 -32.71 -5.49 6.02
N VAL A 72 -32.78 -4.43 6.81
CA VAL A 72 -31.89 -4.15 7.93
C VAL A 72 -32.58 -4.52 9.26
N ASN A 73 -31.82 -5.14 10.15
CA ASN A 73 -32.24 -5.50 11.49
C ASN A 73 -31.05 -5.50 12.45
N LYS A 74 -31.31 -5.75 13.75
CA LYS A 74 -30.26 -5.75 14.77
C LYS A 74 -29.05 -6.65 14.43
N SER A 75 -29.28 -7.81 13.81
CA SER A 75 -28.24 -8.81 13.59
C SER A 75 -27.34 -8.49 12.38
N ASN A 76 -27.84 -7.74 11.40
CA ASN A 76 -27.09 -7.40 10.19
C ASN A 76 -26.74 -5.91 10.09
N PHE A 77 -27.27 -5.05 10.98
CA PHE A 77 -27.08 -3.59 10.91
C PHE A 77 -25.61 -3.19 10.71
N ARG A 78 -24.73 -3.69 11.57
CA ARG A 78 -23.30 -3.36 11.49
C ARG A 78 -22.70 -3.79 10.14
N ALA A 79 -22.94 -5.03 9.74
CA ALA A 79 -22.41 -5.56 8.48
C ALA A 79 -22.97 -4.82 7.24
N THR A 80 -24.27 -4.42 7.30
CA THR A 80 -24.90 -3.65 6.22
C THR A 80 -24.31 -2.24 6.13
N MET A 81 -24.11 -1.56 7.28
CA MET A 81 -23.51 -0.22 7.29
C MET A 81 -22.05 -0.24 6.85
N GLU A 82 -21.27 -1.23 7.28
CA GLU A 82 -19.87 -1.41 6.83
C GLU A 82 -19.80 -1.64 5.31
N ARG A 83 -20.72 -2.43 4.74
CA ARG A 83 -20.81 -2.63 3.28
C ARG A 83 -21.20 -1.35 2.53
N TYR A 84 -22.17 -0.63 3.03
CA TYR A 84 -22.65 0.62 2.44
C TYR A 84 -21.56 1.70 2.42
N TYR A 85 -20.82 1.81 3.49
CA TYR A 85 -19.68 2.73 3.60
C TYR A 85 -18.57 2.37 2.60
N ILE A 86 -18.22 1.10 2.49
CA ILE A 86 -17.22 0.60 1.52
C ILE A 86 -17.68 0.88 0.08
N TYR A 87 -18.97 0.73 -0.21
CA TYR A 87 -19.50 1.00 -1.54
C TYR A 87 -19.44 2.50 -1.90
N ASN A 88 -19.72 3.39 -0.95
CA ASN A 88 -19.71 4.83 -1.19
C ASN A 88 -18.31 5.48 -1.09
N SER A 89 -17.37 4.91 -0.34
CA SER A 89 -15.98 5.36 -0.29
C SER A 89 -15.17 4.99 -1.54
N ASN A 90 -15.63 4.01 -2.33
CA ASN A 90 -15.03 3.65 -3.62
C ASN A 90 -15.48 4.53 -4.80
N VAL A 91 -16.41 5.47 -4.57
CA VAL A 91 -16.74 6.51 -5.55
C VAL A 91 -15.92 7.75 -5.18
N GLY A 92 -14.67 7.75 -5.64
CA GLY A 92 -13.70 8.81 -5.41
C GLY A 92 -14.22 10.19 -5.77
N ASP A 93 -13.70 11.18 -5.06
CA ASP A 93 -13.74 12.64 -5.27
C ASP A 93 -14.26 13.10 -6.63
N PHE A 94 -15.57 13.18 -6.78
CA PHE A 94 -16.17 14.08 -7.74
C PHE A 94 -17.37 14.80 -7.11
N ALA A 95 -17.07 16.04 -6.73
CA ALA A 95 -18.02 17.12 -6.56
C ALA A 95 -19.01 17.04 -5.38
N GLN A 96 -18.81 17.91 -4.42
CA GLN A 96 -19.92 18.68 -3.91
C GLN A 96 -20.86 19.08 -5.06
N SER A 97 -21.80 18.24 -5.37
CA SER A 97 -23.00 18.63 -6.11
C SER A 97 -24.11 17.65 -5.79
N LYS A 98 -25.08 18.21 -5.09
CA LYS A 98 -26.46 17.76 -4.97
C LYS A 98 -26.88 16.83 -6.12
N PHE A 99 -27.02 15.55 -5.86
CA PHE A 99 -27.85 14.67 -6.68
C PHE A 99 -29.02 14.14 -5.86
N TRP A 100 -30.04 14.93 -5.80
CA TRP A 100 -31.39 14.51 -5.51
C TRP A 100 -32.05 14.10 -6.83
N GLY A 101 -32.46 12.87 -6.90
CA GLY A 101 -33.48 12.41 -7.84
C GLY A 101 -33.01 12.20 -9.27
N SER A 102 -32.60 11.00 -9.62
CA SER A 102 -32.85 10.46 -10.96
C SER A 102 -32.73 8.94 -10.92
N ASN A 103 -33.81 8.27 -11.28
CA ASN A 103 -33.91 6.84 -11.52
C ASN A 103 -32.77 6.35 -12.43
N ILE A 104 -31.88 5.54 -11.91
CA ILE A 104 -31.04 4.70 -12.75
C ILE A 104 -31.77 3.38 -12.94
N ASN A 105 -32.42 3.25 -14.08
CA ASN A 105 -32.93 1.98 -14.59
C ASN A 105 -31.76 1.06 -14.87
N LEU A 106 -31.44 0.18 -13.95
CA LEU A 106 -30.65 -1.01 -14.24
C LEU A 106 -31.54 -1.96 -15.05
N CYS A 107 -31.16 -2.18 -16.29
CA CYS A 107 -31.82 -3.10 -17.20
C CYS A 107 -31.96 -4.47 -16.54
N ARG A 108 -33.20 -4.80 -16.18
CA ARG A 108 -33.62 -6.12 -15.78
C ARG A 108 -33.94 -6.86 -17.07
N GLU A 109 -33.03 -7.64 -17.58
CA GLU A 109 -33.35 -8.59 -18.64
C GLU A 109 -34.21 -9.72 -18.09
N ASN A 110 -35.41 -9.79 -18.64
CA ASN A 110 -36.40 -10.82 -18.36
C ASN A 110 -35.90 -12.17 -18.87
N TRP A 111 -35.81 -13.11 -17.97
CA TRP A 111 -35.77 -14.54 -18.34
C TRP A 111 -37.20 -15.06 -18.35
N HIS A 112 -37.70 -15.31 -19.55
CA HIS A 112 -38.90 -16.12 -19.74
C HIS A 112 -38.56 -17.58 -19.52
N SER A 113 -39.29 -18.18 -18.62
CA SER A 113 -39.41 -19.62 -18.46
C SER A 113 -40.18 -20.23 -19.63
N ASP A 114 -39.58 -21.16 -20.35
CA ASP A 114 -40.32 -22.13 -21.12
C ASP A 114 -39.93 -23.53 -20.63
N GLU A 115 -40.93 -24.16 -20.03
CA GLU A 115 -40.94 -25.60 -19.71
C GLU A 115 -40.96 -26.42 -21.00
N THR A 116 -40.02 -27.31 -21.17
CA THR A 116 -40.27 -28.59 -21.86
C THR A 116 -39.41 -29.69 -21.31
N THR A 117 -40.08 -30.61 -20.66
CA THR A 117 -39.62 -31.93 -20.20
C THR A 117 -39.00 -32.74 -21.31
N GLN A 118 -37.77 -33.23 -21.15
CA GLN A 118 -37.42 -34.58 -21.59
C GLN A 118 -36.24 -35.20 -20.83
N ASN A 119 -36.51 -36.30 -20.18
CA ASN A 119 -35.60 -37.28 -19.63
C ASN A 119 -34.56 -37.74 -20.62
N ARG A 120 -33.25 -37.75 -20.20
CA ARG A 120 -32.34 -38.88 -20.54
C ARG A 120 -31.04 -38.84 -19.70
N SER A 121 -30.93 -39.90 -18.92
CA SER A 121 -29.71 -40.70 -18.64
C SER A 121 -28.37 -40.04 -18.32
N ARG A 122 -27.94 -40.28 -17.09
CA ARG A 122 -26.60 -40.21 -16.51
C ARG A 122 -25.50 -40.63 -17.50
N THR A 123 -24.54 -39.75 -17.68
CA THR A 123 -23.13 -40.12 -17.80
C THR A 123 -22.30 -39.05 -17.10
N SER A 124 -21.70 -39.46 -15.99
CA SER A 124 -20.77 -38.67 -15.20
C SER A 124 -19.48 -38.48 -15.99
N ASN A 125 -19.31 -37.32 -16.63
CA ASN A 125 -18.00 -36.81 -16.98
C ASN A 125 -17.70 -35.64 -16.02
N ALA A 126 -16.87 -35.93 -15.02
CA ALA A 126 -16.23 -34.91 -14.21
C ALA A 126 -15.21 -34.18 -15.12
N THR A 127 -15.69 -33.20 -15.85
CA THR A 127 -14.82 -32.23 -16.49
C THR A 127 -14.29 -31.36 -15.35
N SER A 128 -13.02 -31.52 -15.01
CA SER A 128 -12.27 -30.62 -14.16
C SER A 128 -12.22 -29.26 -14.86
N THR A 129 -13.17 -28.39 -14.61
CA THR A 129 -13.08 -26.99 -14.99
C THR A 129 -11.90 -26.40 -14.24
N LYS A 130 -10.82 -26.08 -14.97
CA LYS A 130 -9.74 -25.24 -14.43
C LYS A 130 -10.39 -23.99 -13.84
N PRO A 131 -9.98 -23.56 -12.65
CA PRO A 131 -10.49 -22.32 -12.07
C PRO A 131 -10.25 -21.18 -13.07
N GLU A 132 -11.26 -20.37 -13.30
CA GLU A 132 -11.16 -19.18 -14.14
C GLU A 132 -10.15 -18.23 -13.48
N LYS A 133 -9.09 -17.85 -14.19
CA LYS A 133 -8.07 -16.93 -13.71
C LYS A 133 -8.69 -15.54 -13.54
N ARG A 134 -8.40 -14.88 -12.42
CA ARG A 134 -8.91 -13.54 -12.14
C ARG A 134 -7.78 -12.61 -11.75
N HIS A 135 -7.67 -11.50 -12.45
CA HIS A 135 -6.67 -10.47 -12.24
C HIS A 135 -7.35 -9.13 -12.01
N ASP A 136 -7.11 -8.52 -10.86
CA ASP A 136 -7.52 -7.15 -10.54
C ASP A 136 -6.27 -6.28 -10.44
N LEU A 137 -6.02 -5.54 -11.50
CA LEU A 137 -4.91 -4.61 -11.66
C LEU A 137 -5.41 -3.17 -11.81
N THR A 138 -6.62 -2.87 -11.34
CA THR A 138 -7.25 -1.56 -11.50
C THR A 138 -6.49 -0.45 -10.77
N GLU A 139 -5.84 -0.77 -9.66
CA GLU A 139 -4.99 0.17 -8.91
C GLU A 139 -3.52 0.15 -9.37
N ALA A 140 -3.16 -0.72 -10.31
CA ALA A 140 -1.81 -0.71 -10.87
C ALA A 140 -1.66 0.51 -11.80
N PRO A 141 -0.65 1.37 -11.59
CA PRO A 141 -0.46 2.50 -12.47
C PRO A 141 -0.05 2.04 -13.88
N GLU A 142 -0.43 2.84 -14.87
CA GLU A 142 0.17 2.71 -16.19
C GLU A 142 1.66 3.02 -16.08
N CYS A 143 2.49 2.13 -16.54
CA CYS A 143 3.91 2.30 -16.49
C CYS A 143 4.47 2.51 -17.90
N ASP A 144 5.26 3.54 -18.02
CA ASP A 144 6.14 3.74 -19.15
C ASP A 144 7.23 2.64 -19.19
N ARG A 145 8.05 2.69 -20.20
CA ARG A 145 9.11 1.73 -20.50
C ARG A 145 10.00 1.39 -19.29
N VAL A 146 10.22 0.09 -19.07
CA VAL A 146 11.22 -0.39 -18.10
C VAL A 146 12.61 -0.28 -18.70
N TYR A 147 13.48 0.50 -18.07
CA TYR A 147 14.87 0.62 -18.46
C TYR A 147 15.72 -0.46 -17.79
N ASN A 148 16.23 -1.38 -18.58
CA ASN A 148 17.24 -2.40 -18.25
C ASN A 148 17.31 -2.88 -16.77
N ARG A 149 16.26 -3.60 -16.34
CA ARG A 149 16.18 -4.26 -15.02
C ARG A 149 16.20 -5.80 -15.14
N THR A 150 16.85 -6.32 -16.19
CA THR A 150 16.83 -7.74 -16.55
C THR A 150 17.33 -8.64 -15.41
N THR A 151 18.40 -8.26 -14.73
CA THR A 151 18.97 -9.01 -13.61
C THR A 151 17.98 -9.06 -12.44
N GLN A 152 17.41 -7.92 -12.06
CA GLN A 152 16.44 -7.83 -10.97
C GLN A 152 15.17 -8.62 -11.28
N LEU A 153 14.64 -8.50 -12.51
CA LEU A 153 13.48 -9.29 -12.97
C LEU A 153 13.77 -10.80 -12.94
N THR A 154 14.95 -11.22 -13.38
CA THR A 154 15.37 -12.62 -13.33
C THR A 154 15.42 -13.13 -11.88
N THR A 155 16.01 -12.36 -10.98
CA THR A 155 16.08 -12.68 -9.54
C THR A 155 14.69 -12.80 -8.92
N LEU A 156 13.80 -11.83 -9.18
CA LEU A 156 12.42 -11.85 -8.68
C LEU A 156 11.63 -13.05 -9.19
N LYS A 157 11.77 -13.39 -10.48
CA LYS A 157 11.15 -14.59 -11.06
C LYS A 157 11.66 -15.87 -10.40
N GLN A 158 12.98 -15.97 -10.20
CA GLN A 158 13.57 -17.12 -9.52
C GLN A 158 12.99 -17.28 -8.12
N TRP A 159 12.96 -16.23 -7.31
CA TRP A 159 12.41 -16.26 -5.96
C TRP A 159 10.95 -16.69 -5.93
N ILE A 160 10.12 -16.10 -6.80
CA ILE A 160 8.67 -16.31 -6.78
C ILE A 160 8.29 -17.66 -7.40
N LEU A 161 8.85 -17.99 -8.55
CA LEU A 161 8.40 -19.17 -9.31
C LEU A 161 9.16 -20.45 -8.95
N GLN A 162 10.46 -20.35 -8.63
CA GLN A 162 11.31 -21.52 -8.39
C GLN A 162 11.49 -21.77 -6.87
N GLU A 163 11.92 -20.77 -6.12
CA GLU A 163 12.17 -20.89 -4.68
C GLU A 163 10.89 -20.83 -3.83
N LYS A 164 9.75 -20.45 -4.45
CA LYS A 164 8.45 -20.35 -3.79
C LYS A 164 8.49 -19.44 -2.56
N ILE A 165 9.19 -18.32 -2.70
CA ILE A 165 9.23 -17.28 -1.65
C ILE A 165 7.84 -16.71 -1.49
N ARG A 166 7.39 -16.60 -0.24
CA ARG A 166 6.03 -16.18 0.13
C ARG A 166 5.88 -14.68 0.30
N ILE A 167 6.97 -14.01 0.68
CA ILE A 167 6.99 -12.56 0.85
C ILE A 167 8.24 -12.02 0.17
N VAL A 168 8.05 -11.19 -0.82
CA VAL A 168 9.11 -10.47 -1.53
C VAL A 168 8.90 -8.98 -1.31
N THR A 169 9.92 -8.28 -0.85
CA THR A 169 9.87 -6.82 -0.68
C THR A 169 10.88 -6.15 -1.60
N ILE A 170 10.39 -5.27 -2.47
CA ILE A 170 11.22 -4.36 -3.26
C ILE A 170 11.25 -3.02 -2.52
N PHE A 171 12.42 -2.57 -2.10
CA PHE A 171 12.55 -1.30 -1.40
C PHE A 171 13.65 -0.43 -2.00
N GLY A 172 13.59 0.86 -1.73
CA GLY A 172 14.54 1.85 -2.24
C GLY A 172 13.92 3.23 -2.38
N LEU A 173 14.71 4.18 -2.84
CA LEU A 173 14.33 5.59 -2.91
C LEU A 173 13.07 5.85 -3.71
N PRO A 174 12.32 6.94 -3.41
CA PRO A 174 11.24 7.41 -4.26
C PRO A 174 11.71 7.60 -5.71
N GLY A 175 10.88 7.19 -6.67
CA GLY A 175 11.17 7.36 -8.09
C GLY A 175 12.24 6.43 -8.68
N ILE A 176 12.76 5.45 -7.92
CA ILE A 176 13.79 4.51 -8.38
C ILE A 176 13.26 3.43 -9.36
N GLY A 177 11.92 3.32 -9.50
CA GLY A 177 11.28 2.39 -10.43
C GLY A 177 10.73 1.11 -9.79
N LYS A 178 10.39 1.11 -8.48
CA LYS A 178 9.81 -0.07 -7.79
C LYS A 178 8.50 -0.55 -8.41
N THR A 179 7.57 0.36 -8.59
CA THR A 179 6.26 0.08 -9.19
C THR A 179 6.39 -0.37 -10.64
N THR A 180 7.30 0.26 -11.40
CA THR A 180 7.57 -0.08 -12.80
C THR A 180 8.11 -1.51 -12.95
N ILE A 181 9.09 -1.91 -12.13
CA ILE A 181 9.62 -3.28 -12.18
C ILE A 181 8.60 -4.31 -11.72
N ALA A 182 7.77 -3.98 -10.73
CA ALA A 182 6.70 -4.86 -10.27
C ALA A 182 5.63 -5.06 -11.36
N ARG A 183 5.27 -4.01 -12.09
CA ARG A 183 4.32 -4.09 -13.20
C ARG A 183 4.84 -5.00 -14.32
N GLU A 184 6.08 -4.79 -14.76
CA GLU A 184 6.76 -5.62 -15.75
C GLU A 184 6.87 -7.08 -15.28
N LEU A 185 7.19 -7.30 -14.00
CA LEU A 185 7.23 -8.64 -13.42
C LEU A 185 5.87 -9.31 -13.53
N VAL A 186 4.79 -8.64 -13.14
CA VAL A 186 3.41 -9.17 -13.22
C VAL A 186 3.08 -9.59 -14.65
N GLU A 187 3.35 -8.75 -15.65
CA GLU A 187 3.11 -9.08 -17.06
C GLU A 187 3.83 -10.34 -17.51
N GLN A 188 5.04 -10.57 -16.99
CA GLN A 188 5.84 -11.72 -17.36
C GLN A 188 5.48 -13.03 -16.63
N ILE A 189 4.83 -12.96 -15.44
CA ILE A 189 4.54 -14.15 -14.62
C ILE A 189 3.05 -14.39 -14.38
N GLN A 190 2.15 -13.53 -14.85
CA GLN A 190 0.72 -13.59 -14.57
C GLN A 190 0.09 -14.96 -14.91
N ASP A 191 0.61 -15.65 -15.91
CA ASP A 191 0.10 -16.97 -16.29
C ASP A 191 0.35 -18.07 -15.26
N ASN A 192 1.19 -17.83 -14.28
CA ASN A 192 1.51 -18.79 -13.22
C ASN A 192 0.56 -18.69 -12.01
N PHE A 193 -0.37 -17.72 -12.00
CA PHE A 193 -1.27 -17.45 -10.89
C PHE A 193 -2.72 -17.58 -11.31
N ASP A 194 -3.56 -18.08 -10.40
CA ASP A 194 -5.01 -18.12 -10.56
C ASP A 194 -5.61 -16.75 -10.21
N TYR A 195 -5.05 -16.09 -9.20
CA TYR A 195 -5.49 -14.78 -8.72
C TYR A 195 -4.33 -13.80 -8.65
N ILE A 196 -4.54 -12.59 -9.18
CA ILE A 196 -3.60 -11.47 -9.03
C ILE A 196 -4.39 -10.27 -8.54
N LEU A 197 -3.94 -9.66 -7.44
CA LEU A 197 -4.56 -8.49 -6.86
C LEU A 197 -3.49 -7.42 -6.61
N TRP A 198 -3.72 -6.21 -7.13
CA TRP A 198 -2.89 -5.03 -6.85
C TRP A 198 -3.66 -4.06 -5.96
N ARG A 199 -3.04 -3.61 -4.87
CA ARG A 199 -3.59 -2.58 -3.97
C ARG A 199 -2.53 -1.54 -3.66
N ASN A 200 -2.98 -0.29 -3.61
CA ASN A 200 -2.17 0.83 -3.16
C ASN A 200 -2.46 1.12 -1.69
N CYS A 201 -1.42 1.32 -0.88
CA CYS A 201 -1.54 1.55 0.57
C CYS A 201 -1.67 3.04 0.92
N THR A 202 -1.84 3.95 -0.05
CA THR A 202 -1.94 5.41 0.18
C THR A 202 -3.14 5.82 1.03
N GLU A 203 -4.24 5.09 0.97
CA GLU A 203 -5.34 5.23 1.93
C GLU A 203 -5.11 4.17 3.01
N THR A 204 -4.91 4.58 4.25
CA THR A 204 -4.52 3.71 5.39
C THR A 204 -5.20 2.34 5.32
N LEU A 205 -4.53 1.37 4.70
CA LEU A 205 -5.07 0.03 4.48
C LEU A 205 -4.87 -0.80 5.75
N THR A 206 -5.85 -0.81 6.65
CA THR A 206 -5.78 -1.67 7.83
C THR A 206 -5.74 -3.14 7.42
N LEU A 207 -5.13 -3.99 8.23
CA LEU A 207 -5.07 -5.43 7.95
C LEU A 207 -6.46 -6.05 7.78
N GLN A 208 -7.43 -5.58 8.53
CA GLN A 208 -8.81 -6.07 8.43
C GLN A 208 -9.41 -5.73 7.05
N CYS A 209 -9.21 -4.50 6.57
CA CYS A 209 -9.62 -4.10 5.22
C CYS A 209 -8.96 -4.96 4.16
N LEU A 210 -7.64 -5.14 4.23
CA LEU A 210 -6.92 -6.01 3.29
C LEU A 210 -7.47 -7.43 3.28
N GLN A 211 -7.64 -8.05 4.44
CA GLN A 211 -8.16 -9.41 4.53
C GLN A 211 -9.58 -9.52 3.97
N THR A 212 -10.44 -8.55 4.26
CA THR A 212 -11.81 -8.51 3.73
C THR A 212 -11.80 -8.39 2.21
N ASN A 213 -11.01 -7.46 1.65
CA ASN A 213 -10.87 -7.28 0.21
C ASN A 213 -10.36 -8.55 -0.49
N LEU A 214 -9.36 -9.20 0.10
CA LEU A 214 -8.83 -10.46 -0.42
C LEU A 214 -9.88 -11.57 -0.43
N ILE A 215 -10.58 -11.78 0.69
CA ILE A 215 -11.62 -12.81 0.79
C ILE A 215 -12.75 -12.51 -0.19
N GLN A 216 -13.20 -11.26 -0.29
CA GLN A 216 -14.23 -10.85 -1.23
C GLN A 216 -13.80 -11.11 -2.68
N PHE A 217 -12.59 -10.72 -3.03
CA PHE A 217 -12.04 -10.95 -4.37
C PHE A 217 -11.93 -12.44 -4.72
N PHE A 218 -11.52 -13.28 -3.78
CA PHE A 218 -11.39 -14.73 -3.99
C PHE A 218 -12.73 -15.47 -4.00
N SER A 219 -13.74 -14.99 -3.26
CA SER A 219 -15.04 -15.65 -3.10
C SER A 219 -16.07 -15.26 -4.15
N GLN A 220 -15.83 -14.23 -4.96
CA GLN A 220 -16.77 -13.84 -6.01
C GLN A 220 -17.04 -15.03 -6.96
N ASP A 221 -18.32 -15.31 -7.20
CA ASP A 221 -18.82 -16.36 -8.09
C ASP A 221 -18.64 -17.83 -7.62
N ARG A 222 -18.39 -18.06 -6.33
CA ARG A 222 -18.34 -19.43 -5.80
C ARG A 222 -19.50 -19.71 -4.85
N GLU A 223 -20.19 -20.83 -5.08
CA GLU A 223 -21.23 -21.33 -4.19
C GLU A 223 -20.69 -21.74 -2.80
N THR A 224 -19.39 -22.08 -2.72
CA THR A 224 -18.71 -22.45 -1.47
C THR A 224 -17.58 -21.48 -1.17
N GLN A 225 -17.75 -20.65 -0.14
CA GLN A 225 -16.68 -19.84 0.43
C GLN A 225 -15.74 -20.73 1.25
N LEU A 226 -14.42 -20.54 1.07
CA LEU A 226 -13.44 -21.17 1.96
C LEU A 226 -13.45 -20.48 3.34
N PRO A 227 -13.18 -21.23 4.42
CA PRO A 227 -13.36 -20.73 5.80
C PRO A 227 -12.40 -19.58 6.17
N SER A 228 -11.24 -19.48 5.53
CA SER A 228 -10.24 -18.46 5.87
C SER A 228 -9.38 -18.03 4.67
N LEU A 229 -8.74 -16.86 4.78
CA LEU A 229 -7.79 -16.36 3.80
C LEU A 229 -6.70 -17.41 3.48
N ILE A 230 -6.16 -18.07 4.50
CA ILE A 230 -5.08 -19.04 4.33
C ILE A 230 -5.51 -20.26 3.49
N ASP A 231 -6.78 -20.62 3.53
CA ASP A 231 -7.31 -21.74 2.75
C ASP A 231 -7.40 -21.38 1.26
N TYR A 232 -7.73 -20.12 0.92
CA TYR A 232 -7.62 -19.62 -0.44
C TYR A 232 -6.16 -19.63 -0.93
N LEU A 233 -5.23 -19.12 -0.13
CA LEU A 233 -3.81 -19.06 -0.49
C LEU A 233 -3.16 -20.44 -0.65
N ARG A 234 -3.70 -21.47 0.00
CA ARG A 234 -3.28 -22.87 -0.14
C ARG A 234 -3.89 -23.54 -1.38
N SER A 235 -5.15 -23.25 -1.66
CA SER A 235 -5.88 -23.90 -2.74
C SER A 235 -5.55 -23.33 -4.11
N HIS A 236 -5.12 -22.07 -4.16
CA HIS A 236 -4.86 -21.32 -5.38
C HIS A 236 -3.53 -20.58 -5.29
N PRO A 237 -2.71 -20.61 -6.36
CA PRO A 237 -1.57 -19.71 -6.48
C PRO A 237 -2.08 -18.27 -6.65
N CYS A 238 -1.81 -17.41 -5.64
CA CYS A 238 -2.18 -16.01 -5.66
C CYS A 238 -0.93 -15.13 -5.65
N LEU A 239 -0.96 -14.02 -6.37
CA LEU A 239 0.03 -12.94 -6.30
C LEU A 239 -0.67 -11.68 -5.79
N ILE A 240 -0.33 -11.25 -4.59
CA ILE A 240 -0.90 -10.07 -3.94
C ILE A 240 0.19 -8.99 -3.93
N ILE A 241 -0.08 -7.88 -4.60
CA ILE A 241 0.83 -6.75 -4.72
C ILE A 241 0.33 -5.62 -3.84
N LEU A 242 1.20 -5.12 -2.93
CA LEU A 242 0.93 -3.97 -2.07
C LEU A 242 1.95 -2.88 -2.41
N ASP A 243 1.46 -1.84 -3.11
CA ASP A 243 2.27 -0.69 -3.48
C ASP A 243 2.20 0.40 -2.40
N ASP A 244 3.23 1.26 -2.36
CA ASP A 244 3.38 2.31 -1.37
C ASP A 244 3.24 1.85 0.10
N PHE A 245 3.77 0.66 0.40
CA PHE A 245 3.65 0.02 1.70
C PHE A 245 4.22 0.87 2.85
N GLN A 246 5.09 1.85 2.59
CA GLN A 246 5.57 2.82 3.58
C GLN A 246 4.47 3.69 4.18
N GLU A 247 3.31 3.81 3.54
CA GLU A 247 2.19 4.59 4.08
C GLU A 247 1.55 3.93 5.32
N LEU A 248 1.86 2.65 5.58
CA LEU A 248 1.46 1.97 6.81
C LEU A 248 2.42 2.23 7.99
N PHE A 249 3.49 3.03 7.78
CA PHE A 249 4.47 3.35 8.81
C PHE A 249 4.33 4.79 9.30
N THR A 250 4.58 5.00 10.58
CA THR A 250 4.49 6.29 11.25
C THR A 250 5.63 7.22 10.80
N PRO A 251 5.32 8.35 10.15
CA PRO A 251 6.33 9.37 9.85
C PRO A 251 6.94 9.93 11.16
N GLY A 252 8.24 10.23 11.13
CA GLY A 252 8.95 10.73 12.32
C GLY A 252 9.43 9.65 13.28
N GLU A 253 9.13 8.39 13.02
CA GLU A 253 9.63 7.24 13.78
C GLU A 253 10.69 6.47 12.99
N LEU A 254 11.37 5.52 13.65
CA LEU A 254 12.36 4.64 13.00
C LEU A 254 11.73 3.80 11.89
N ALA A 255 12.50 3.48 10.86
CA ALA A 255 12.04 2.73 9.69
C ALA A 255 11.28 1.44 10.05
N GLY A 256 10.09 1.28 9.47
CA GLY A 256 9.24 0.11 9.67
C GLY A 256 8.44 0.13 10.97
N THR A 257 8.30 1.28 11.65
CA THR A 257 7.37 1.44 12.78
C THR A 257 5.97 1.65 12.24
N TYR A 258 5.07 0.70 12.45
CA TYR A 258 3.70 0.78 11.96
C TYR A 258 2.89 1.90 12.62
N LEU A 259 1.91 2.41 11.87
CA LEU A 259 0.82 3.19 12.44
C LEU A 259 0.06 2.37 13.50
N PRO A 260 -0.55 2.98 14.53
CA PRO A 260 -1.25 2.27 15.60
C PRO A 260 -2.31 1.27 15.10
N ASP A 261 -3.04 1.62 14.04
CA ASP A 261 -4.08 0.76 13.46
C ASP A 261 -3.51 -0.32 12.52
N CYS A 262 -2.20 -0.29 12.25
CA CYS A 262 -1.51 -1.20 11.34
C CYS A 262 -0.53 -2.16 12.04
N GLU A 263 -0.37 -2.12 13.36
CA GLU A 263 0.57 -2.98 14.11
C GLU A 263 0.32 -4.49 13.88
N ASN A 264 -0.91 -4.87 13.61
CA ASN A 264 -1.30 -6.26 13.35
C ASN A 264 -0.63 -6.88 12.12
N TYR A 265 -0.13 -6.05 11.19
CA TYR A 265 0.62 -6.54 10.03
C TYR A 265 1.89 -7.31 10.44
N SER A 266 2.54 -6.95 11.54
CA SER A 266 3.70 -7.69 12.06
C SER A 266 3.40 -9.17 12.28
N LYS A 267 2.30 -9.48 12.98
CA LYS A 267 1.84 -10.86 13.23
C LYS A 267 1.39 -11.54 11.94
N PHE A 268 0.73 -10.80 11.06
CA PHE A 268 0.27 -11.33 9.79
C PHE A 268 1.43 -11.80 8.90
N TRP A 269 2.49 -11.01 8.77
CA TRP A 269 3.68 -11.42 8.00
C TRP A 269 4.38 -12.62 8.61
N GLN A 270 4.48 -12.69 9.93
CA GLN A 270 5.02 -13.88 10.61
C GLN A 270 4.19 -15.13 10.30
N GLN A 271 2.86 -15.01 10.28
CA GLN A 271 1.96 -16.10 9.92
C GLN A 271 2.15 -16.51 8.46
N MET A 272 2.13 -15.56 7.53
CA MET A 272 2.27 -15.83 6.09
C MET A 272 3.63 -16.48 5.77
N ALA A 273 4.71 -16.00 6.36
CA ALA A 273 6.04 -16.56 6.15
C ALA A 273 6.18 -18.01 6.67
N ARG A 274 5.51 -18.34 7.79
CA ARG A 274 5.65 -19.65 8.45
C ARG A 274 4.64 -20.69 7.98
N THR A 275 3.46 -20.26 7.52
CA THR A 275 2.39 -21.17 7.10
C THR A 275 2.60 -21.60 5.65
N PHE A 276 2.45 -22.89 5.37
CA PHE A 276 2.57 -23.40 3.99
C PHE A 276 1.41 -22.91 3.13
N HIS A 277 1.74 -22.27 1.99
CA HIS A 277 0.83 -21.92 0.90
C HIS A 277 1.61 -21.72 -0.42
N HIS A 278 0.90 -21.60 -1.53
CA HIS A 278 1.46 -21.49 -2.89
C HIS A 278 1.49 -20.05 -3.43
N SER A 279 1.17 -19.08 -2.60
CA SER A 279 0.95 -17.67 -2.97
C SER A 279 2.12 -16.80 -2.55
N CYS A 280 2.26 -15.64 -3.20
CA CYS A 280 3.30 -14.66 -2.90
C CYS A 280 2.68 -13.29 -2.64
N PHE A 281 3.19 -12.60 -1.61
CA PHE A 281 2.98 -11.18 -1.36
C PHE A 281 4.19 -10.41 -1.87
N LEU A 282 3.95 -9.46 -2.77
CA LEU A 282 4.97 -8.54 -3.30
C LEU A 282 4.73 -7.15 -2.71
N LEU A 283 5.63 -6.70 -1.86
CA LEU A 283 5.55 -5.42 -1.17
C LEU A 283 6.49 -4.41 -1.85
N MET A 284 6.02 -3.20 -2.10
CA MET A 284 6.87 -2.11 -2.58
C MET A 284 6.88 -0.98 -1.55
N SER A 285 8.06 -0.57 -1.13
CA SER A 285 8.22 0.38 -0.03
C SER A 285 9.43 1.29 -0.24
N TRP A 286 9.42 2.47 0.38
CA TRP A 286 10.62 3.31 0.45
C TRP A 286 11.65 2.73 1.41
N GLU A 287 11.20 1.99 2.42
CA GLU A 287 12.02 1.43 3.47
C GLU A 287 11.75 -0.06 3.69
N LYS A 288 12.76 -0.79 4.16
CA LYS A 288 12.64 -2.20 4.48
C LYS A 288 11.85 -2.40 5.78
N PRO A 289 10.69 -3.10 5.76
CA PRO A 289 9.92 -3.37 6.98
C PRO A 289 10.74 -4.18 7.98
N THR A 290 10.62 -3.84 9.26
CA THR A 290 11.45 -4.47 10.33
C THR A 290 11.20 -5.97 10.46
N GLU A 291 9.93 -6.41 10.44
CA GLU A 291 9.56 -7.82 10.51
C GLU A 291 10.08 -8.63 9.32
N ILE A 292 10.02 -8.05 8.13
CA ILE A 292 10.53 -8.70 6.92
C ILE A 292 12.05 -8.88 7.02
N ALA A 293 12.76 -7.89 7.56
CA ALA A 293 14.21 -8.00 7.79
C ALA A 293 14.55 -9.12 8.78
N ILE A 294 13.76 -9.31 9.84
CA ILE A 294 13.92 -10.37 10.82
C ILE A 294 13.62 -11.74 10.17
N LEU A 295 12.49 -11.87 9.47
CA LEU A 295 12.08 -13.11 8.81
C LEU A 295 13.06 -13.55 7.73
N GLU A 296 13.64 -12.61 6.98
CA GLU A 296 14.69 -12.88 6.00
C GLU A 296 15.97 -13.38 6.71
N GLY A 297 16.37 -12.74 7.81
CA GLY A 297 17.51 -13.18 8.64
C GLY A 297 17.32 -14.59 9.22
N GLU A 298 16.08 -14.98 9.55
CA GLU A 298 15.72 -16.33 9.97
C GLU A 298 15.59 -17.33 8.78
N ASN A 299 15.81 -16.89 7.55
CA ASN A 299 15.65 -17.68 6.33
C ASN A 299 14.22 -18.25 6.13
N ARG A 300 13.19 -17.46 6.44
CA ARG A 300 11.75 -17.83 6.45
C ARG A 300 11.02 -17.45 5.19
N HIS A 301 11.27 -18.03 4.06
CA HIS A 301 10.54 -17.75 2.80
C HIS A 301 10.25 -16.27 2.52
N CYS A 302 11.13 -15.41 3.01
CA CYS A 302 11.14 -13.96 2.80
C CYS A 302 12.42 -13.57 2.09
N ARG A 303 12.32 -12.64 1.12
CA ARG A 303 13.47 -12.04 0.45
C ARG A 303 13.23 -10.56 0.25
N THR A 304 14.31 -9.80 0.29
CA THR A 304 14.26 -8.36 0.01
C THR A 304 15.20 -8.01 -1.11
N LEU A 305 14.74 -7.15 -2.01
CA LEU A 305 15.52 -6.58 -3.09
C LEU A 305 15.61 -5.07 -2.87
N GLN A 306 16.80 -4.58 -2.59
CA GLN A 306 17.07 -3.14 -2.66
C GLN A 306 17.20 -2.77 -4.13
N LEU A 307 16.42 -1.78 -4.57
CA LEU A 307 16.47 -1.29 -5.94
C LEU A 307 17.32 -0.03 -5.97
N ASP A 308 18.48 -0.15 -6.61
CA ASP A 308 19.43 0.95 -6.79
C ASP A 308 19.21 1.67 -8.13
N GLY A 309 19.97 2.73 -8.38
CA GLY A 309 19.91 3.51 -9.61
C GLY A 309 20.23 2.70 -10.87
N LEU A 310 19.93 3.31 -12.00
CA LEU A 310 20.15 2.75 -13.34
C LEU A 310 21.58 3.02 -13.79
N ALA A 311 22.59 2.62 -13.27
CA ALA A 311 23.96 2.83 -13.79
C ALA A 311 24.02 3.36 -15.26
N GLU A 312 24.90 2.88 -16.09
CA GLU A 312 25.04 3.30 -17.50
C GLU A 312 23.75 3.14 -18.33
N SER A 313 22.86 2.24 -17.93
CA SER A 313 21.58 2.05 -18.64
C SER A 313 20.62 3.24 -18.56
N ALA A 314 20.86 4.22 -17.69
CA ALA A 314 20.13 5.48 -17.68
C ALA A 314 20.40 6.35 -18.93
N ALA A 315 21.44 6.06 -19.69
CA ALA A 315 21.73 6.77 -20.95
C ALA A 315 20.57 6.68 -21.96
N GLU A 316 19.87 5.54 -22.01
CA GLU A 316 18.68 5.38 -22.86
C GLU A 316 17.57 6.38 -22.51
N LEU A 317 17.38 6.68 -21.20
CA LEU A 317 16.44 7.69 -20.73
C LEU A 317 16.85 9.09 -21.21
N LEU A 318 18.14 9.43 -21.14
CA LEU A 318 18.67 10.73 -21.55
C LEU A 318 18.57 10.93 -23.06
N THR A 319 18.80 9.88 -23.86
CA THR A 319 18.60 9.90 -25.31
C THR A 319 17.15 10.33 -25.65
N ASN A 320 16.17 9.77 -24.99
CA ASN A 320 14.75 10.09 -25.21
C ASN A 320 14.39 11.54 -24.83
N LYS A 321 15.25 12.22 -24.05
CA LYS A 321 15.09 13.61 -23.64
C LYS A 321 15.85 14.60 -24.54
N ALA A 322 16.44 14.13 -25.64
CA ALA A 322 17.18 14.93 -26.60
C ALA A 322 18.28 15.83 -25.97
N LEU A 323 18.99 15.30 -24.97
CA LEU A 323 20.13 15.96 -24.38
C LEU A 323 21.34 15.82 -25.28
N THR A 324 22.26 16.81 -25.25
CA THR A 324 23.55 16.78 -25.92
C THR A 324 24.70 16.45 -24.97
N ASP A 325 25.93 16.37 -25.48
CA ASP A 325 27.16 16.12 -24.71
C ASP A 325 27.12 14.70 -24.07
N GLU A 326 26.95 13.67 -24.93
CA GLU A 326 26.80 12.27 -24.50
C GLU A 326 27.98 11.77 -23.65
N ASP A 327 29.18 12.29 -23.88
CA ASP A 327 30.38 11.99 -23.09
C ASP A 327 30.29 12.45 -21.63
N LYS A 328 29.37 13.35 -21.33
CA LYS A 328 29.07 13.86 -19.97
C LYS A 328 27.90 13.14 -19.27
N TRP A 329 27.17 12.28 -19.97
CA TRP A 329 25.97 11.64 -19.39
C TRP A 329 26.31 10.75 -18.20
N LEU A 330 27.44 10.05 -18.23
CA LEU A 330 27.82 9.20 -17.09
C LEU A 330 28.02 10.03 -15.81
N GLU A 331 28.68 11.20 -15.94
CA GLU A 331 28.84 12.13 -14.81
C GLU A 331 27.49 12.63 -14.28
N LEU A 332 26.53 12.95 -15.17
CA LEU A 332 25.18 13.35 -14.79
C LEU A 332 24.45 12.20 -14.07
N ILE A 333 24.53 10.99 -14.61
CA ILE A 333 23.89 9.79 -14.04
C ILE A 333 24.43 9.52 -12.62
N GLU A 334 25.74 9.54 -12.44
CA GLU A 334 26.39 9.36 -11.14
C GLU A 334 25.99 10.46 -10.15
N ARG A 335 25.98 11.73 -10.58
CA ARG A 335 25.62 12.89 -9.75
C ARG A 335 24.21 12.79 -9.17
N TYR A 336 23.27 12.17 -9.92
CA TYR A 336 21.88 11.95 -9.51
C TYR A 336 21.59 10.48 -9.15
N ASN A 337 22.65 9.71 -8.83
CA ASN A 337 22.59 8.31 -8.36
C ASN A 337 21.79 7.39 -9.30
N GLY A 338 21.76 7.69 -10.59
CA GLY A 338 21.03 6.90 -11.59
C GLY A 338 19.52 6.77 -11.33
N ASN A 339 18.91 7.61 -10.50
CA ASN A 339 17.49 7.55 -10.21
C ASN A 339 16.66 8.00 -11.42
N PRO A 340 15.82 7.13 -12.02
CA PRO A 340 15.12 7.44 -13.27
C PRO A 340 14.23 8.67 -13.17
N SER A 341 13.49 8.81 -12.09
CA SER A 341 12.59 9.95 -11.89
C SER A 341 13.35 11.25 -11.69
N TRP A 342 14.46 11.22 -10.96
CA TRP A 342 15.31 12.39 -10.75
C TRP A 342 16.00 12.81 -12.05
N LEU A 343 16.55 11.85 -12.79
CA LEU A 343 17.16 12.13 -14.10
C LEU A 343 16.15 12.70 -15.08
N THR A 344 14.90 12.23 -15.07
CA THR A 344 13.83 12.78 -15.92
C THR A 344 13.54 14.25 -15.60
N ILE A 345 13.46 14.61 -14.32
CA ILE A 345 13.23 15.99 -13.86
C ILE A 345 14.40 16.89 -14.26
N ILE A 346 15.61 16.45 -13.96
CA ILE A 346 16.83 17.21 -14.28
C ILE A 346 17.03 17.34 -15.80
N ALA A 347 16.73 16.30 -16.58
CA ALA A 347 16.80 16.37 -18.03
C ALA A 347 15.84 17.44 -18.60
N SER A 348 14.63 17.57 -18.03
CA SER A 348 13.70 18.64 -18.40
C SER A 348 14.27 20.02 -18.05
N THR A 349 14.87 20.17 -16.87
CA THR A 349 15.56 21.43 -16.47
C THR A 349 16.73 21.77 -17.41
N ILE A 350 17.51 20.77 -17.82
CA ILE A 350 18.64 20.97 -18.75
C ILE A 350 18.10 21.40 -20.12
N GLN A 351 16.99 20.85 -20.58
CA GLN A 351 16.34 21.29 -21.81
C GLN A 351 15.90 22.76 -21.71
N ASP A 352 15.19 23.10 -20.64
CA ASP A 352 14.59 24.43 -20.49
C ASP A 352 15.64 25.55 -20.29
N LEU A 353 16.65 25.32 -19.47
CA LEU A 353 17.63 26.36 -19.08
C LEU A 353 18.91 26.35 -19.91
N PHE A 354 19.31 25.20 -20.47
CA PHE A 354 20.61 25.02 -21.13
C PHE A 354 20.47 24.52 -22.58
N ASN A 355 19.26 24.53 -23.15
CA ASN A 355 18.98 24.04 -24.50
C ASN A 355 19.53 22.61 -24.73
N GLY A 356 19.41 21.76 -23.72
CA GLY A 356 19.83 20.36 -23.76
C GLY A 356 21.31 20.10 -23.48
N SER A 357 22.14 21.12 -23.25
CA SER A 357 23.57 20.94 -23.01
C SER A 357 23.88 20.49 -21.59
N VAL A 358 24.32 19.24 -21.46
CA VAL A 358 24.73 18.63 -20.19
C VAL A 358 26.04 19.25 -19.70
N ASP A 359 26.97 19.53 -20.57
CA ASP A 359 28.25 20.14 -20.22
C ASP A 359 28.08 21.51 -19.56
N ARG A 360 27.20 22.36 -20.12
CA ARG A 360 26.87 23.66 -19.51
C ARG A 360 26.23 23.52 -18.14
N PHE A 361 25.33 22.57 -17.97
CA PHE A 361 24.70 22.29 -16.67
C PHE A 361 25.72 21.80 -15.65
N LEU A 362 26.60 20.88 -16.04
CA LEU A 362 27.62 20.31 -15.15
C LEU A 362 28.73 21.31 -14.81
N SER A 363 28.90 22.40 -15.59
CA SER A 363 29.83 23.48 -15.25
C SER A 363 29.52 24.19 -13.94
N TYR A 364 28.29 24.06 -13.44
CA TYR A 364 27.90 24.51 -12.10
C TYR A 364 28.34 23.47 -11.05
N PRO A 365 29.20 23.86 -10.07
CA PRO A 365 29.76 22.90 -9.10
C PRO A 365 28.71 22.43 -8.06
N THR A 366 27.64 23.21 -7.86
CA THR A 366 26.60 22.89 -6.90
C THR A 366 25.67 21.81 -7.44
N LEU A 367 25.33 20.85 -6.61
CA LEU A 367 24.30 19.85 -6.95
C LEU A 367 22.93 20.54 -6.95
N PHE A 368 22.37 20.74 -8.13
CA PHE A 368 21.09 21.42 -8.29
C PHE A 368 19.93 20.50 -7.87
N LEU A 369 19.12 20.94 -6.92
CA LEU A 369 17.97 20.19 -6.42
C LEU A 369 16.66 20.56 -7.14
N GLY A 370 16.37 21.86 -7.29
CA GLY A 370 15.20 22.36 -8.00
C GLY A 370 13.92 21.63 -7.66
N ASP A 371 13.21 21.12 -8.66
CA ASP A 371 11.95 20.41 -8.50
C ASP A 371 12.07 19.05 -7.76
N LEU A 372 13.27 18.64 -7.38
CA LEU A 372 13.49 17.48 -6.51
C LEU A 372 13.28 17.81 -5.02
N GLU A 373 13.40 19.08 -4.62
CA GLU A 373 13.30 19.50 -3.22
C GLU A 373 12.04 19.02 -2.51
N PRO A 374 10.82 19.15 -3.07
CA PRO A 374 9.62 18.67 -2.40
C PRO A 374 9.66 17.17 -2.08
N ARG A 375 10.25 16.36 -2.97
CA ARG A 375 10.38 14.90 -2.77
C ARG A 375 11.41 14.56 -1.70
N LEU A 376 12.54 15.26 -1.69
CA LEU A 376 13.56 15.12 -0.66
C LEU A 376 13.02 15.60 0.71
N GLN A 377 12.23 16.67 0.71
CA GLN A 377 11.56 17.17 1.91
C GLN A 377 10.60 16.12 2.49
N ALA A 378 9.73 15.53 1.66
CA ALA A 378 8.81 14.48 2.10
C ALA A 378 9.56 13.29 2.70
N GLN A 379 10.65 12.87 2.08
CA GLN A 379 11.51 11.80 2.58
C GLN A 379 12.20 12.17 3.90
N TYR A 380 12.72 13.38 4.03
CA TYR A 380 13.38 13.87 5.23
C TYR A 380 12.41 14.06 6.41
N GLN A 381 11.18 14.47 6.15
CA GLN A 381 10.14 14.61 7.17
C GLN A 381 9.72 13.27 7.79
N ARG A 382 9.91 12.16 7.08
CA ARG A 382 9.67 10.81 7.62
C ARG A 382 10.73 10.35 8.62
N LEU A 383 11.87 11.02 8.70
CA LEU A 383 12.96 10.65 9.61
C LEU A 383 12.63 11.02 11.05
N SER A 384 12.97 10.14 11.99
CA SER A 384 12.99 10.45 13.41
C SER A 384 14.07 11.49 13.74
N GLU A 385 13.97 12.15 14.88
CA GLU A 385 14.96 13.15 15.30
C GLU A 385 16.37 12.54 15.42
N SER A 386 16.47 11.30 15.91
CA SER A 386 17.77 10.60 15.98
C SER A 386 18.34 10.31 14.59
N GLU A 387 17.51 9.92 13.61
CA GLU A 387 17.94 9.75 12.22
C GLU A 387 18.40 11.07 11.59
N LYS A 388 17.69 12.18 11.83
CA LYS A 388 18.07 13.52 11.34
C LYS A 388 19.43 13.94 11.90
N MET A 389 19.66 13.73 13.21
CA MET A 389 20.95 14.05 13.84
C MET A 389 22.11 13.24 13.23
N VAL A 390 21.91 11.93 13.05
CA VAL A 390 22.92 11.05 12.43
C VAL A 390 23.14 11.42 10.96
N THR A 391 22.06 11.73 10.21
CA THR A 391 22.17 12.15 8.82
C THR A 391 22.95 13.46 8.67
N LEU A 392 22.71 14.45 9.53
CA LEU A 392 23.44 15.71 9.53
C LEU A 392 24.94 15.51 9.87
N TRP A 393 25.23 14.67 10.87
CA TRP A 393 26.60 14.32 11.21
C TRP A 393 27.34 13.68 10.03
N LEU A 394 26.74 12.63 9.41
CA LEU A 394 27.31 11.96 8.25
C LEU A 394 27.43 12.90 7.03
N ALA A 395 26.45 13.79 6.84
CA ALA A 395 26.47 14.74 5.71
C ALA A 395 27.68 15.70 5.76
N ASN A 396 28.17 16.01 6.97
CA ASN A 396 29.37 16.85 7.15
C ASN A 396 30.69 16.11 6.92
N GLN A 397 30.62 14.75 6.79
CA GLN A 397 31.75 13.89 6.45
C GLN A 397 31.64 13.43 4.97
N ASN A 398 32.73 12.94 4.39
CA ASN A 398 32.64 12.22 3.11
C ASN A 398 32.15 10.80 3.33
N ALA A 399 32.72 10.13 4.31
CA ALA A 399 32.28 8.88 4.92
C ALA A 399 32.81 8.86 6.35
N ALA A 400 32.12 8.16 7.25
CA ALA A 400 32.55 8.03 8.65
C ALA A 400 32.40 6.59 9.14
N ASP A 401 33.31 6.14 9.97
CA ASP A 401 33.13 4.93 10.77
C ASP A 401 32.13 5.22 11.91
N ILE A 402 31.22 4.29 12.19
CA ILE A 402 30.24 4.45 13.28
C ILE A 402 30.91 4.48 14.65
N SER A 403 32.14 3.98 14.78
CA SER A 403 32.94 4.09 16.00
C SER A 403 33.43 5.51 16.28
N ASP A 404 33.43 6.39 15.26
CA ASP A 404 33.82 7.81 15.36
C ASP A 404 32.67 8.72 15.79
N LYS A 405 31.63 8.16 16.44
CA LYS A 405 30.50 8.93 16.97
C LYS A 405 31.01 10.11 17.80
N PRO A 406 30.70 11.36 17.43
CA PRO A 406 31.12 12.52 18.19
C PRO A 406 30.41 12.60 19.56
N ALA A 407 31.15 13.03 20.59
CA ALA A 407 30.62 13.17 21.94
C ALA A 407 29.48 14.23 22.01
N GLU A 408 29.51 15.21 21.12
CA GLU A 408 28.50 16.29 21.00
C GLU A 408 27.16 15.79 20.45
N LEU A 409 27.14 14.60 19.82
CA LEU A 409 25.90 14.01 19.33
C LEU A 409 25.12 13.48 20.55
N ALA A 410 24.11 14.24 20.99
CA ALA A 410 23.34 13.98 22.21
C ALA A 410 22.41 12.74 22.06
N LEU A 411 22.98 11.59 21.68
CA LEU A 411 22.31 10.29 21.56
C LEU A 411 23.00 9.25 22.42
N SER A 412 22.24 8.36 23.05
CA SER A 412 22.82 7.15 23.62
C SER A 412 23.43 6.27 22.52
N ASP A 413 24.39 5.39 22.85
CA ASP A 413 24.95 4.48 21.85
C ASP A 413 23.91 3.56 21.22
N SER A 414 22.94 3.12 22.03
CA SER A 414 21.80 2.33 21.54
C SER A 414 20.97 3.07 20.52
N ASP A 415 20.62 4.33 20.80
CA ASP A 415 19.77 5.13 19.90
C ASP A 415 20.52 5.55 18.64
N PHE A 416 21.83 5.82 18.77
CA PHE A 416 22.69 6.05 17.63
C PHE A 416 22.74 4.84 16.70
N LEU A 417 22.99 3.64 17.23
CA LEU A 417 23.05 2.41 16.42
C LEU A 417 21.68 2.08 15.79
N LYS A 418 20.57 2.31 16.51
CA LYS A 418 19.22 2.16 15.96
C LYS A 418 18.98 3.13 14.80
N ALA A 419 19.40 4.40 14.93
CA ALA A 419 19.26 5.39 13.88
C ALA A 419 20.10 5.03 12.64
N VAL A 420 21.35 4.58 12.81
CA VAL A 420 22.19 4.08 11.70
C VAL A 420 21.53 2.88 11.01
N GLN A 421 21.04 1.90 11.78
CA GLN A 421 20.34 0.74 11.22
C GLN A 421 19.07 1.15 10.46
N SER A 422 18.33 2.11 10.99
CA SER A 422 17.11 2.64 10.39
C SER A 422 17.40 3.37 9.07
N LEU A 423 18.38 4.26 9.04
CA LEU A 423 18.85 4.93 7.83
C LEU A 423 19.28 3.95 6.73
N ARG A 424 19.92 2.85 7.12
CA ARG A 424 20.25 1.75 6.21
C ARG A 424 19.01 1.08 5.62
N LYS A 425 17.97 0.83 6.43
CA LYS A 425 16.69 0.28 5.98
C LYS A 425 15.96 1.21 5.02
N ARG A 426 16.15 2.54 5.16
CA ARG A 426 15.62 3.56 4.24
C ARG A 426 16.44 3.70 2.96
N GLY A 427 17.63 3.09 2.89
CA GLY A 427 18.55 3.26 1.78
C GLY A 427 19.13 4.68 1.68
N LEU A 428 19.14 5.45 2.77
CA LEU A 428 19.65 6.83 2.79
C LEU A 428 21.16 6.92 3.05
N ILE A 429 21.71 5.88 3.63
CA ILE A 429 23.15 5.73 3.83
C ILE A 429 23.66 4.44 3.22
N GLU A 430 24.83 4.49 2.67
CA GLU A 430 25.52 3.35 2.05
C GLU A 430 26.72 2.91 2.91
N LYS A 431 26.95 1.60 2.95
CA LYS A 431 28.14 1.04 3.58
C LYS A 431 29.25 0.95 2.52
N ILE A 432 30.33 1.66 2.76
CA ILE A 432 31.53 1.61 1.95
C ILE A 432 32.56 0.78 2.72
N THR A 433 33.07 -0.27 2.09
CA THR A 433 34.13 -1.07 2.70
C THR A 433 35.47 -0.56 2.17
N ASP A 434 36.27 0.06 3.03
CA ASP A 434 37.63 0.49 2.71
C ASP A 434 38.62 -0.19 3.68
N ASN A 435 39.61 -0.89 3.13
CA ASN A 435 40.71 -1.54 3.88
C ASN A 435 40.27 -2.33 5.13
N GLY A 436 39.09 -2.97 5.11
CA GLY A 436 38.52 -3.76 6.20
C GLY A 436 37.76 -2.97 7.25
N SER A 437 37.69 -1.65 7.19
CA SER A 437 36.80 -0.82 8.00
C SER A 437 35.44 -0.61 7.31
N SER A 438 34.39 -0.44 8.13
CA SER A 438 33.01 -0.21 7.66
C SER A 438 32.70 1.27 7.78
N MET A 439 32.85 2.00 6.66
CA MET A 439 32.48 3.40 6.55
C MET A 439 31.03 3.54 6.10
N PHE A 440 30.36 4.61 6.51
CA PHE A 440 29.00 4.97 6.06
C PHE A 440 29.01 6.36 5.45
N ALA A 441 28.34 6.50 4.30
CA ALA A 441 28.16 7.76 3.61
C ALA A 441 26.68 8.01 3.34
N VAL A 442 26.25 9.27 3.43
CA VAL A 442 24.92 9.72 3.02
C VAL A 442 24.89 9.85 1.51
N GLN A 443 23.81 9.45 0.88
CA GLN A 443 23.59 9.65 -0.56
C GLN A 443 23.72 11.13 -0.96
N ALA A 444 24.31 11.41 -2.12
CA ALA A 444 24.74 12.75 -2.55
C ALA A 444 23.59 13.79 -2.50
N LEU A 445 22.41 13.44 -3.01
CA LEU A 445 21.25 14.35 -3.01
C LEU A 445 20.70 14.62 -1.61
N VAL A 446 20.63 13.60 -0.75
CA VAL A 446 20.23 13.77 0.64
C VAL A 446 21.25 14.61 1.40
N LYS A 447 22.55 14.39 1.13
CA LYS A 447 23.65 15.18 1.68
C LYS A 447 23.55 16.66 1.27
N ALA A 448 23.29 16.94 -0.01
CA ALA A 448 23.09 18.31 -0.51
C ALA A 448 21.90 18.98 0.18
N TYR A 449 20.74 18.29 0.18
CA TYR A 449 19.51 18.79 0.78
C TYR A 449 19.66 19.13 2.27
N VAL A 450 20.35 18.29 3.04
CA VAL A 450 20.52 18.49 4.49
C VAL A 450 21.52 19.62 4.79
N LYS A 451 22.51 19.86 3.91
CA LYS A 451 23.49 20.95 4.08
C LYS A 451 22.95 22.34 3.74
N GLU A 452 21.92 22.45 2.94
CA GLU A 452 21.29 23.71 2.57
C GLU A 452 20.28 24.20 3.64
N ARG A 453 20.03 23.39 4.68
CA ARG A 453 19.10 23.69 5.79
C ARG A 453 19.83 23.91 7.12
#